data_7217da16274acb2bd06cc2b06916425a
#
_entry.id   7217da16274acb2bd06cc2b06916425a
#
_cell.length_a   1.000
_cell.length_b   1.000
_cell.length_c   1.000
_cell.angle_alpha   90.00
_cell.angle_beta   90.00
_cell.angle_gamma   90.00
#
_symmetry.space_group_name_H-M   'P 1'
#
loop_
_entity.id
_entity.type
_entity.pdbx_description
1 polymer ?
#
loop_
_entity_poly.entity_id
_entity_poly.type
_entity_poly.pdbx_seq_one_letter_code
_entity_poly.pdbx_strand_id
1 'polypeptide(L)'
;MKLNALLMCREQESLQLLVGALEELAIDEEVCVSEPEAMELLALGYYSALVVDFDLPGAAQLVRMARLAPAQRRPVVFAMINALTDVGSTFQAGANFVLYKPLVPNQMLRSLRAGRAFMQPDRRRSARQKTEALVYLRFGDVCPVPALVLEVSEDGLSVQASEPLPAAELPLRFILPGTAHMIEGSGEVTWADDTGRAGIFFSELTPTARRQLKAWLSKRDKSKTRRSGLAAGSTKAHAAVVTSAH
;
A
#
# COMPACT_ATOMS: atom_id res chain seq x y z
N MET A 1 -5.17 9.29 -17.08
CA MET A 1 -3.72 9.06 -17.19
C MET A 1 -3.57 7.59 -17.50
N LYS A 2 -2.81 7.22 -18.52
CA LYS A 2 -2.55 5.83 -18.87
C LYS A 2 -1.64 5.23 -17.79
N LEU A 3 -1.87 4.01 -17.38
CA LEU A 3 -1.01 3.33 -16.41
C LEU A 3 0.25 2.84 -17.11
N ASN A 4 1.38 2.89 -16.43
CA ASN A 4 2.66 2.40 -16.92
C ASN A 4 3.43 1.67 -15.82
N ALA A 5 4.26 0.72 -16.22
CA ALA A 5 5.08 -0.11 -15.34
C ALA A 5 6.54 -0.09 -15.78
N LEU A 6 7.46 0.02 -14.83
CA LEU A 6 8.88 -0.24 -15.06
C LEU A 6 9.18 -1.68 -14.65
N LEU A 7 9.80 -2.45 -15.54
CA LEU A 7 10.19 -3.84 -15.34
C LEU A 7 11.70 -3.96 -15.23
N MET A 8 12.23 -4.31 -14.06
CA MET A 8 13.64 -4.69 -13.90
C MET A 8 13.74 -6.20 -13.85
N CYS A 9 14.03 -6.81 -15.00
CA CYS A 9 14.13 -8.26 -15.17
C CYS A 9 15.08 -8.61 -16.32
N ARG A 10 15.81 -9.72 -16.20
CA ARG A 10 16.72 -10.24 -17.25
C ARG A 10 16.22 -11.54 -17.87
N GLU A 11 15.33 -12.25 -17.19
CA GLU A 11 14.84 -13.53 -17.63
C GLU A 11 13.79 -13.36 -18.72
N GLN A 12 14.11 -13.83 -19.93
CA GLN A 12 13.28 -13.62 -21.13
C GLN A 12 11.88 -14.24 -20.99
N GLU A 13 11.77 -15.41 -20.38
CA GLU A 13 10.49 -16.09 -20.18
C GLU A 13 9.57 -15.28 -19.25
N SER A 14 10.10 -14.84 -18.11
CA SER A 14 9.38 -13.98 -17.16
C SER A 14 8.96 -12.65 -17.79
N LEU A 15 9.84 -12.05 -18.63
CA LEU A 15 9.51 -10.82 -19.34
C LEU A 15 8.33 -11.00 -20.30
N GLN A 16 8.34 -12.06 -21.11
CA GLN A 16 7.24 -12.33 -22.06
C GLN A 16 5.90 -12.49 -21.32
N LEU A 17 5.89 -13.23 -20.22
CA LEU A 17 4.69 -13.42 -19.41
C LEU A 17 4.20 -12.11 -18.80
N LEU A 18 5.11 -11.27 -18.27
CA LEU A 18 4.78 -9.97 -17.68
C LEU A 18 4.23 -9.00 -18.73
N VAL A 19 4.90 -8.88 -19.86
CA VAL A 19 4.45 -8.00 -20.97
C VAL A 19 3.05 -8.39 -21.40
N GLY A 20 2.80 -9.67 -21.71
CA GLY A 20 1.46 -10.13 -22.11
C GLY A 20 0.38 -9.85 -21.06
N ALA A 21 0.70 -10.00 -19.76
CA ALA A 21 -0.24 -9.71 -18.69
C ALA A 21 -0.49 -8.21 -18.49
N LEU A 22 0.53 -7.36 -18.68
CA LEU A 22 0.38 -5.91 -18.60
C LEU A 22 -0.41 -5.34 -19.80
N GLU A 23 -0.18 -5.88 -21.00
CA GLU A 23 -1.00 -5.57 -22.19
C GLU A 23 -2.48 -5.90 -21.96
N GLU A 24 -2.79 -7.10 -21.42
CA GLU A 24 -4.17 -7.48 -21.08
C GLU A 24 -4.82 -6.49 -20.10
N LEU A 25 -4.02 -5.91 -19.20
CA LEU A 25 -4.48 -4.93 -18.22
C LEU A 25 -4.45 -3.48 -18.72
N ALA A 26 -4.09 -3.24 -19.97
CA ALA A 26 -3.89 -1.90 -20.57
C ALA A 26 -2.93 -1.03 -19.74
N ILE A 27 -1.77 -1.61 -19.40
CA ILE A 27 -0.67 -0.97 -18.69
C ILE A 27 0.53 -0.97 -19.64
N ASP A 28 1.07 0.19 -19.99
CA ASP A 28 2.29 0.30 -20.80
C ASP A 28 3.50 -0.14 -19.97
N GLU A 29 4.46 -0.77 -20.60
CA GLU A 29 5.67 -1.23 -19.94
C GLU A 29 6.93 -0.60 -20.50
N GLU A 30 7.91 -0.43 -19.65
CA GLU A 30 9.29 -0.09 -19.98
C GLU A 30 10.21 -1.07 -19.27
N VAL A 31 11.17 -1.64 -20.02
CA VAL A 31 12.03 -2.72 -19.51
C VAL A 31 13.44 -2.20 -19.32
N CYS A 32 14.04 -2.54 -18.20
CA CYS A 32 15.44 -2.33 -17.88
C CYS A 32 16.07 -3.60 -17.30
N VAL A 33 17.40 -3.69 -17.37
CA VAL A 33 18.12 -4.90 -16.98
C VAL A 33 19.04 -4.70 -15.76
N SER A 34 19.09 -3.49 -15.23
CA SER A 34 19.99 -3.16 -14.12
C SER A 34 19.38 -2.11 -13.19
N GLU A 35 19.84 -2.12 -11.94
CA GLU A 35 19.40 -1.13 -10.93
C GLU A 35 19.79 0.31 -11.32
N PRO A 36 21.01 0.63 -11.81
CA PRO A 36 21.34 1.99 -12.22
C PRO A 36 20.41 2.54 -13.33
N GLU A 37 20.12 1.72 -14.33
CA GLU A 37 19.18 2.07 -15.41
C GLU A 37 17.78 2.32 -14.87
N ALA A 38 17.28 1.42 -14.00
CA ALA A 38 15.99 1.59 -13.34
C ALA A 38 15.92 2.87 -12.50
N MET A 39 17.02 3.24 -11.82
CA MET A 39 17.10 4.46 -11.03
C MET A 39 17.04 5.72 -11.91
N GLU A 40 17.72 5.72 -13.06
CA GLU A 40 17.66 6.82 -14.02
C GLU A 40 16.23 6.99 -14.56
N LEU A 41 15.58 5.90 -14.95
CA LEU A 41 14.21 5.92 -15.45
C LEU A 41 13.21 6.41 -14.39
N LEU A 42 13.36 5.97 -13.13
CA LEU A 42 12.53 6.46 -12.01
C LEU A 42 12.77 7.94 -11.68
N ALA A 43 13.97 8.46 -11.95
CA ALA A 43 14.29 9.87 -11.75
C ALA A 43 13.70 10.77 -12.85
N LEU A 44 13.63 10.26 -14.07
CA LEU A 44 13.15 10.98 -15.26
C LEU A 44 11.64 10.88 -15.44
N GLY A 45 11.03 9.75 -15.04
CA GLY A 45 9.64 9.42 -15.31
C GLY A 45 8.80 9.18 -14.08
N TYR A 46 7.51 9.02 -14.31
CA TYR A 46 6.54 8.56 -13.33
C TYR A 46 6.02 7.19 -13.77
N TYR A 47 6.11 6.22 -12.87
CA TYR A 47 5.58 4.87 -13.09
C TYR A 47 4.50 4.55 -12.06
N SER A 48 3.41 3.96 -12.55
CA SER A 48 2.29 3.50 -11.73
C SER A 48 2.64 2.21 -11.00
N ALA A 49 3.50 1.39 -11.60
CA ALA A 49 4.02 0.15 -11.03
C ALA A 49 5.52 0.00 -11.26
N LEU A 50 6.15 -0.79 -10.39
CA LEU A 50 7.53 -1.24 -10.50
C LEU A 50 7.54 -2.76 -10.26
N VAL A 51 7.94 -3.52 -11.26
CA VAL A 51 8.13 -4.98 -11.16
C VAL A 51 9.61 -5.25 -11.11
N VAL A 52 10.10 -5.87 -10.04
CA VAL A 52 11.53 -6.06 -9.77
C VAL A 52 11.85 -7.52 -9.56
N ASP A 53 12.79 -8.02 -10.31
CA ASP A 53 13.41 -9.32 -10.01
C ASP A 53 14.37 -9.16 -8.82
N PHE A 54 13.97 -9.70 -7.68
CA PHE A 54 14.70 -9.55 -6.42
C PHE A 54 16.01 -10.34 -6.36
N ASP A 55 16.22 -11.24 -7.31
CA ASP A 55 17.48 -11.97 -7.45
C ASP A 55 18.56 -11.12 -8.16
N LEU A 56 18.20 -9.98 -8.74
CA LEU A 56 19.16 -9.08 -9.36
C LEU A 56 19.85 -8.19 -8.32
N PRO A 57 21.15 -7.90 -8.53
CA PRO A 57 21.88 -6.97 -7.69
C PRO A 57 21.21 -5.60 -7.62
N GLY A 58 21.15 -5.00 -6.43
CA GLY A 58 20.56 -3.68 -6.22
C GLY A 58 19.05 -3.64 -6.11
N ALA A 59 18.31 -4.76 -6.35
CA ALA A 59 16.85 -4.81 -6.34
C ALA A 59 16.23 -4.25 -5.06
N ALA A 60 16.70 -4.68 -3.89
CA ALA A 60 16.20 -4.18 -2.62
C ALA A 60 16.47 -2.68 -2.41
N GLN A 61 17.59 -2.16 -2.94
CA GLN A 61 17.94 -0.74 -2.89
C GLN A 61 17.00 0.06 -3.78
N LEU A 62 16.76 -0.39 -5.00
CA LEU A 62 15.82 0.22 -5.95
C LEU A 62 14.42 0.36 -5.32
N VAL A 63 13.92 -0.71 -4.70
CA VAL A 63 12.61 -0.70 -4.04
C VAL A 63 12.58 0.30 -2.88
N ARG A 64 13.61 0.33 -2.03
CA ARG A 64 13.69 1.32 -0.95
C ARG A 64 13.68 2.75 -1.49
N MET A 65 14.43 3.03 -2.56
CA MET A 65 14.47 4.35 -3.19
C MET A 65 13.12 4.73 -3.79
N ALA A 66 12.44 3.83 -4.49
CA ALA A 66 11.10 4.05 -5.02
C ALA A 66 10.09 4.39 -3.90
N ARG A 67 10.26 3.85 -2.69
CA ARG A 67 9.43 4.16 -1.51
C ARG A 67 9.69 5.54 -0.90
N LEU A 68 10.83 6.17 -1.17
CA LEU A 68 11.11 7.54 -0.71
C LEU A 68 10.36 8.60 -1.52
N ALA A 69 9.85 8.26 -2.70
CA ALA A 69 9.03 9.17 -3.49
C ALA A 69 7.81 9.67 -2.69
N PRO A 70 7.29 10.87 -2.98
CA PRO A 70 6.05 11.37 -2.39
C PRO A 70 4.90 10.36 -2.57
N ALA A 71 4.00 10.28 -1.60
CA ALA A 71 2.94 9.25 -1.58
C ALA A 71 2.14 9.16 -2.89
N GLN A 72 1.87 10.32 -3.52
CA GLN A 72 1.13 10.38 -4.79
C GLN A 72 1.94 9.90 -6.01
N ARG A 73 3.25 9.71 -5.86
CA ARG A 73 4.16 9.28 -6.93
C ARG A 73 4.83 7.93 -6.67
N ARG A 74 4.46 7.26 -5.58
CA ARG A 74 5.01 5.96 -5.25
C ARG A 74 4.44 4.90 -6.18
N PRO A 75 5.28 4.18 -6.94
CA PRO A 75 4.79 3.05 -7.72
C PRO A 75 4.30 1.92 -6.79
N VAL A 76 3.37 1.13 -7.28
CA VAL A 76 3.04 -0.16 -6.69
C VAL A 76 4.16 -1.13 -7.03
N VAL A 77 4.79 -1.72 -6.01
CA VAL A 77 5.96 -2.59 -6.19
C VAL A 77 5.56 -4.06 -6.15
N PHE A 78 5.88 -4.76 -7.23
CA PHE A 78 5.80 -6.22 -7.34
C PHE A 78 7.21 -6.79 -7.32
N ALA A 79 7.53 -7.60 -6.34
CA ALA A 79 8.82 -8.27 -6.24
C ALA A 79 8.71 -9.70 -6.77
N MET A 80 9.48 -10.04 -7.80
CA MET A 80 9.65 -11.41 -8.23
C MET A 80 10.74 -12.08 -7.38
N ILE A 81 10.42 -13.20 -6.79
CA ILE A 81 11.33 -13.94 -5.90
C ILE A 81 11.36 -15.42 -6.26
N ASN A 82 12.48 -16.06 -5.96
CA ASN A 82 12.58 -17.52 -5.99
C ASN A 82 12.25 -18.13 -4.61
N ALA A 83 12.27 -19.45 -4.51
CA ALA A 83 11.98 -20.18 -3.27
C ALA A 83 13.00 -19.97 -2.14
N LEU A 84 14.19 -19.40 -2.44
CA LEU A 84 15.25 -19.14 -1.47
C LEU A 84 15.23 -17.71 -0.92
N THR A 85 14.49 -16.82 -1.58
CA THR A 85 14.41 -15.41 -1.19
C THR A 85 13.45 -15.26 0.00
N ASP A 86 13.93 -14.62 1.06
CA ASP A 86 13.09 -14.34 2.23
C ASP A 86 12.00 -13.31 1.90
N VAL A 87 10.74 -13.75 2.03
CA VAL A 87 9.56 -12.93 1.78
C VAL A 87 9.48 -11.74 2.74
N GLY A 88 9.87 -11.95 4.00
CA GLY A 88 9.86 -10.90 5.02
C GLY A 88 10.79 -9.74 4.65
N SER A 89 12.01 -10.03 4.21
CA SER A 89 12.98 -9.03 3.75
C SER A 89 12.47 -8.26 2.53
N THR A 90 11.75 -8.92 1.64
CA THR A 90 11.15 -8.32 0.45
C THR A 90 10.10 -7.26 0.81
N PHE A 91 9.20 -7.58 1.75
CA PHE A 91 8.23 -6.62 2.27
C PHE A 91 8.87 -5.50 3.10
N GLN A 92 9.92 -5.80 3.87
CA GLN A 92 10.69 -4.80 4.61
C GLN A 92 11.38 -3.80 3.67
N ALA A 93 11.84 -4.24 2.51
CA ALA A 93 12.38 -3.35 1.48
C ALA A 93 11.29 -2.42 0.90
N GLY A 94 10.01 -2.81 0.96
CA GLY A 94 8.88 -1.99 0.55
C GLY A 94 8.04 -2.55 -0.60
N ALA A 95 8.19 -3.83 -0.95
CA ALA A 95 7.30 -4.49 -1.89
C ALA A 95 5.84 -4.44 -1.42
N ASN A 96 4.92 -4.35 -2.36
CA ASN A 96 3.47 -4.41 -2.09
C ASN A 96 2.93 -5.81 -2.39
N PHE A 97 3.49 -6.48 -3.39
CA PHE A 97 3.10 -7.80 -3.83
C PHE A 97 4.35 -8.64 -4.12
N VAL A 98 4.20 -9.96 -3.97
CA VAL A 98 5.23 -10.93 -4.29
C VAL A 98 4.74 -11.82 -5.42
N LEU A 99 5.60 -12.05 -6.40
CA LEU A 99 5.40 -12.96 -7.52
C LEU A 99 6.45 -14.06 -7.41
N TYR A 100 6.01 -15.31 -7.25
CA TYR A 100 6.94 -16.45 -7.13
C TYR A 100 7.42 -16.92 -8.50
N LYS A 101 8.73 -17.12 -8.64
CA LYS A 101 9.34 -17.77 -9.81
C LYS A 101 9.37 -19.30 -9.64
N PRO A 102 9.11 -20.08 -10.72
CA PRO A 102 8.73 -19.63 -12.06
C PRO A 102 7.35 -18.99 -12.07
N LEU A 103 7.17 -17.93 -12.88
CA LEU A 103 5.90 -17.21 -12.93
C LEU A 103 4.78 -18.10 -13.48
N VAL A 104 3.71 -18.23 -12.72
CA VAL A 104 2.49 -18.92 -13.14
C VAL A 104 1.50 -17.87 -13.66
N PRO A 105 1.11 -17.91 -14.97
CA PRO A 105 0.32 -16.84 -15.60
C PRO A 105 -0.92 -16.43 -14.83
N ASN A 106 -1.74 -17.40 -14.41
CA ASN A 106 -2.98 -17.11 -13.67
C ASN A 106 -2.76 -16.48 -12.29
N GLN A 107 -1.70 -16.87 -11.58
CA GLN A 107 -1.37 -16.31 -10.26
C GLN A 107 -0.81 -14.89 -10.41
N MET A 108 0.12 -14.73 -11.36
CA MET A 108 0.72 -13.43 -11.68
C MET A 108 -0.36 -12.43 -12.11
N LEU A 109 -1.24 -12.82 -13.02
CA LEU A 109 -2.32 -11.94 -13.50
C LEU A 109 -3.28 -11.53 -12.37
N ARG A 110 -3.61 -12.45 -11.44
CA ARG A 110 -4.41 -12.11 -10.25
C ARG A 110 -3.71 -11.06 -9.39
N SER A 111 -2.42 -11.22 -9.13
CA SER A 111 -1.63 -10.26 -8.34
C SER A 111 -1.55 -8.89 -9.03
N LEU A 112 -1.32 -8.86 -10.35
CA LEU A 112 -1.30 -7.62 -11.12
C LEU A 112 -2.67 -6.93 -11.14
N ARG A 113 -3.75 -7.67 -11.29
CA ARG A 113 -5.14 -7.14 -11.20
C ARG A 113 -5.45 -6.56 -9.82
N ALA A 114 -5.07 -7.27 -8.75
CA ALA A 114 -5.22 -6.77 -7.38
C ALA A 114 -4.44 -5.46 -7.18
N GLY A 115 -3.20 -5.39 -7.67
CA GLY A 115 -2.38 -4.18 -7.59
C GLY A 115 -2.83 -3.03 -8.48
N ARG A 116 -3.57 -3.31 -9.57
CA ARG A 116 -4.02 -2.27 -10.52
C ARG A 116 -4.86 -1.18 -9.88
N ALA A 117 -5.68 -1.52 -8.89
CA ALA A 117 -6.48 -0.55 -8.14
C ALA A 117 -5.60 0.48 -7.39
N PHE A 118 -4.39 0.09 -7.01
CA PHE A 118 -3.42 0.94 -6.31
C PHE A 118 -2.47 1.70 -7.26
N MET A 119 -2.39 1.30 -8.54
CA MET A 119 -1.57 1.96 -9.56
C MET A 119 -2.16 3.28 -10.06
N GLN A 120 -3.45 3.48 -9.89
CA GLN A 120 -4.06 4.76 -10.20
C GLN A 120 -3.48 5.83 -9.27
N PRO A 121 -3.24 7.08 -9.78
CA PRO A 121 -2.79 8.17 -8.92
C PRO A 121 -3.61 8.16 -7.65
N ASP A 122 -2.92 8.14 -6.51
CA ASP A 122 -3.57 7.98 -5.22
C ASP A 122 -4.65 9.06 -5.06
N ARG A 123 -5.87 8.72 -5.48
CA ARG A 123 -7.05 9.51 -5.24
C ARG A 123 -7.51 9.37 -3.79
N ARG A 124 -6.65 8.80 -2.93
CA ARG A 124 -6.91 8.78 -1.50
C ARG A 124 -7.08 10.22 -1.06
N ARG A 125 -8.32 10.63 -0.99
CA ARG A 125 -8.70 11.97 -0.54
C ARG A 125 -8.40 12.18 0.94
N SER A 126 -7.99 11.12 1.63
CA SER A 126 -7.60 11.18 3.04
C SER A 126 -6.35 10.33 3.32
N ALA A 127 -5.44 10.85 4.15
CA ALA A 127 -4.29 10.11 4.64
C ALA A 127 -4.77 8.93 5.54
N ARG A 128 -4.00 7.83 5.54
CA ARG A 128 -4.22 6.75 6.52
C ARG A 128 -4.11 7.32 7.92
N GLN A 129 -5.13 7.10 8.72
CA GLN A 129 -5.16 7.50 10.12
C GLN A 129 -4.77 6.29 10.97
N LYS A 130 -3.69 6.44 11.73
CA LYS A 130 -3.36 5.47 12.77
C LYS A 130 -4.48 5.50 13.80
N THR A 131 -5.00 4.33 14.13
CA THR A 131 -6.06 4.19 15.10
C THR A 131 -5.99 2.81 15.74
N GLU A 132 -6.46 2.73 16.96
CA GLU A 132 -6.65 1.46 17.64
C GLU A 132 -8.15 1.29 17.85
N ALA A 133 -8.73 0.34 17.12
CA ALA A 133 -10.14 -0.01 17.22
C ALA A 133 -10.30 -1.51 17.07
N LEU A 134 -11.19 -2.09 17.84
CA LEU A 134 -11.54 -3.48 17.69
C LEU A 134 -12.44 -3.64 16.46
N VAL A 135 -12.10 -4.56 15.57
CA VAL A 135 -12.92 -4.99 14.45
C VAL A 135 -13.29 -6.46 14.62
N TYR A 136 -14.50 -6.80 14.22
CA TYR A 136 -14.97 -8.17 14.15
C TYR A 136 -15.04 -8.60 12.68
N LEU A 137 -14.23 -9.60 12.34
CA LEU A 137 -14.15 -10.18 11.00
C LEU A 137 -14.91 -11.51 11.01
N ARG A 138 -15.79 -11.72 10.06
CA ARG A 138 -16.56 -12.96 9.98
C ARG A 138 -16.11 -13.77 8.77
N PHE A 139 -15.82 -15.04 8.98
CA PHE A 139 -15.46 -16.01 7.95
C PHE A 139 -16.56 -17.07 7.86
N GLY A 140 -17.40 -16.99 6.81
CA GLY A 140 -18.54 -17.89 6.64
C GLY A 140 -19.50 -17.87 7.83
N ASP A 141 -19.95 -19.06 8.30
CA ASP A 141 -20.83 -19.23 9.44
C ASP A 141 -20.10 -19.34 10.80
N VAL A 142 -18.80 -19.11 10.81
CA VAL A 142 -17.95 -19.19 12.00
C VAL A 142 -18.12 -17.94 12.88
N CYS A 143 -17.81 -18.08 14.18
CA CYS A 143 -17.78 -16.95 15.11
C CYS A 143 -16.91 -15.80 14.59
N PRO A 144 -17.31 -14.54 14.82
CA PRO A 144 -16.49 -13.40 14.44
C PRO A 144 -15.11 -13.43 15.10
N VAL A 145 -14.06 -13.27 14.31
CA VAL A 145 -12.68 -13.17 14.82
C VAL A 145 -12.38 -11.72 15.17
N PRO A 146 -12.01 -11.42 16.40
CA PRO A 146 -11.60 -10.07 16.79
C PRO A 146 -10.20 -9.77 16.24
N ALA A 147 -10.03 -8.56 15.71
CA ALA A 147 -8.74 -8.04 15.29
C ALA A 147 -8.61 -6.57 15.67
N LEU A 148 -7.38 -6.09 15.87
CA LEU A 148 -7.10 -4.70 16.16
C LEU A 148 -6.87 -3.94 14.86
N VAL A 149 -7.65 -2.90 14.61
CA VAL A 149 -7.40 -1.97 13.50
C VAL A 149 -6.20 -1.10 13.84
N LEU A 150 -5.18 -1.13 13.00
CA LEU A 150 -3.95 -0.34 13.14
C LEU A 150 -4.07 0.99 12.38
N GLU A 151 -4.59 0.93 11.16
CA GLU A 151 -4.77 2.09 10.29
C GLU A 151 -6.08 1.95 9.52
N VAL A 152 -6.71 3.09 9.22
CA VAL A 152 -7.91 3.16 8.40
C VAL A 152 -7.82 4.28 7.38
N SER A 153 -8.35 4.05 6.19
CA SER A 153 -8.49 5.00 5.08
C SER A 153 -9.92 4.96 4.52
N GLU A 154 -10.21 5.75 3.49
CA GLU A 154 -11.52 5.69 2.81
C GLU A 154 -11.75 4.34 2.11
N ASP A 155 -10.67 3.65 1.69
CA ASP A 155 -10.72 2.48 0.83
C ASP A 155 -10.45 1.16 1.58
N GLY A 156 -9.98 1.22 2.82
CA GLY A 156 -9.62 0.01 3.56
C GLY A 156 -8.97 0.27 4.91
N LEU A 157 -8.59 -0.81 5.55
CA LEU A 157 -7.94 -0.80 6.85
C LEU A 157 -6.80 -1.83 6.93
N SER A 158 -5.86 -1.62 7.82
CA SER A 158 -4.91 -2.65 8.24
C SER A 158 -5.24 -3.12 9.65
N VAL A 159 -5.08 -4.41 9.88
CA VAL A 159 -5.41 -5.07 11.14
C VAL A 159 -4.26 -5.90 11.66
N GLN A 160 -4.31 -6.17 12.97
CA GLN A 160 -3.58 -7.21 13.65
C GLN A 160 -4.60 -8.21 14.19
N ALA A 161 -4.62 -9.40 13.65
CA ALA A 161 -5.38 -10.54 14.16
C ALA A 161 -4.48 -11.46 15.01
N SER A 162 -5.07 -12.38 15.76
CA SER A 162 -4.34 -13.39 16.55
C SER A 162 -3.73 -14.48 15.66
N GLU A 163 -4.28 -14.67 14.46
CA GLU A 163 -3.87 -15.69 13.49
C GLU A 163 -3.83 -15.10 12.10
N PRO A 164 -3.05 -15.70 11.15
CA PRO A 164 -3.06 -15.27 9.76
C PRO A 164 -4.47 -15.32 9.18
N LEU A 165 -4.84 -14.25 8.47
CA LEU A 165 -6.15 -14.17 7.83
C LEU A 165 -6.11 -14.83 6.45
N PRO A 166 -7.11 -15.64 6.07
CA PRO A 166 -7.18 -16.21 4.74
C PRO A 166 -7.44 -15.14 3.68
N ALA A 167 -6.91 -15.35 2.47
CA ALA A 167 -7.22 -14.52 1.32
C ALA A 167 -8.67 -14.75 0.88
N ALA A 168 -9.59 -14.02 1.46
CA ALA A 168 -11.03 -14.12 1.21
C ALA A 168 -11.71 -12.77 1.33
N GLU A 169 -12.87 -12.65 0.73
CA GLU A 169 -13.82 -11.59 1.05
C GLU A 169 -14.55 -11.94 2.36
N LEU A 170 -14.66 -10.96 3.24
CA LEU A 170 -15.25 -11.18 4.57
C LEU A 170 -16.12 -9.99 5.01
N PRO A 171 -17.26 -10.26 5.65
CA PRO A 171 -18.02 -9.24 6.36
C PRO A 171 -17.18 -8.67 7.50
N LEU A 172 -17.24 -7.35 7.67
CA LEU A 172 -16.55 -6.65 8.74
C LEU A 172 -17.48 -5.66 9.45
N ARG A 173 -17.21 -5.48 10.73
CA ARG A 173 -17.98 -4.56 11.57
C ARG A 173 -17.07 -3.95 12.64
N PHE A 174 -17.04 -2.62 12.72
CA PHE A 174 -16.26 -1.91 13.74
C PHE A 174 -16.87 -0.54 14.08
N ILE A 175 -16.51 -0.03 15.25
CA ILE A 175 -16.92 1.31 15.69
C ILE A 175 -15.76 2.28 15.46
N LEU A 176 -16.05 3.43 14.84
CA LEU A 176 -15.06 4.49 14.66
C LEU A 176 -14.64 5.07 16.01
N PRO A 177 -13.33 5.08 16.35
CA PRO A 177 -12.83 5.54 17.64
C PRO A 177 -13.28 6.97 17.99
N GLY A 178 -13.78 7.12 19.21
CA GLY A 178 -14.30 8.40 19.71
C GLY A 178 -15.67 8.79 19.15
N THR A 179 -16.41 7.84 18.60
CA THR A 179 -17.78 8.02 18.12
C THR A 179 -18.65 6.79 18.46
N ALA A 180 -19.96 6.93 18.29
CA ALA A 180 -20.91 5.80 18.31
C ALA A 180 -21.20 5.26 16.90
N HIS A 181 -20.46 5.70 15.87
CA HIS A 181 -20.72 5.31 14.50
C HIS A 181 -20.17 3.92 14.21
N MET A 182 -21.06 3.03 13.80
CA MET A 182 -20.72 1.68 13.37
C MET A 182 -20.50 1.65 11.87
N ILE A 183 -19.36 1.10 11.46
CA ILE A 183 -19.03 0.81 10.08
C ILE A 183 -19.31 -0.65 9.83
N GLU A 184 -20.17 -0.92 8.87
CA GLU A 184 -20.55 -2.25 8.43
C GLU A 184 -20.37 -2.37 6.92
N GLY A 185 -19.89 -3.53 6.48
CA GLY A 185 -19.67 -3.82 5.08
C GLY A 185 -18.94 -5.13 4.88
N SER A 186 -18.38 -5.29 3.70
CA SER A 186 -17.47 -6.38 3.37
C SER A 186 -16.13 -5.84 2.87
N GLY A 187 -15.10 -6.66 2.99
CA GLY A 187 -13.76 -6.33 2.55
C GLY A 187 -13.00 -7.55 2.10
N GLU A 188 -12.08 -7.35 1.17
CA GLU A 188 -11.19 -8.36 0.64
C GLU A 188 -9.83 -8.26 1.32
N VAL A 189 -9.31 -9.38 1.81
CA VAL A 189 -7.94 -9.46 2.33
C VAL A 189 -6.98 -9.38 1.14
N THR A 190 -6.32 -8.24 0.98
CA THR A 190 -5.41 -7.97 -0.14
C THR A 190 -3.99 -8.46 0.12
N TRP A 191 -3.60 -8.55 1.38
CA TRP A 191 -2.36 -9.13 1.85
C TRP A 191 -2.51 -9.58 3.31
N ALA A 192 -1.81 -10.61 3.69
CA ALA A 192 -1.66 -11.06 5.08
C ALA A 192 -0.25 -11.61 5.28
N ASP A 193 0.28 -11.51 6.51
CA ASP A 193 1.54 -12.11 6.91
C ASP A 193 1.34 -13.17 8.01
N ASP A 194 2.39 -13.93 8.28
CA ASP A 194 2.37 -15.02 9.26
C ASP A 194 2.22 -14.53 10.71
N THR A 195 2.36 -13.24 10.96
CA THR A 195 2.18 -12.62 12.29
C THR A 195 0.75 -12.18 12.56
N GLY A 196 -0.17 -12.44 11.62
CA GLY A 196 -1.57 -12.04 11.70
C GLY A 196 -1.84 -10.58 11.30
N ARG A 197 -0.85 -9.87 10.73
CA ARG A 197 -1.10 -8.55 10.12
C ARG A 197 -1.70 -8.73 8.74
N ALA A 198 -2.70 -7.93 8.44
CA ALA A 198 -3.35 -7.97 7.13
C ALA A 198 -3.82 -6.59 6.68
N GLY A 199 -3.91 -6.43 5.37
CA GLY A 199 -4.59 -5.31 4.72
C GLY A 199 -5.91 -5.77 4.13
N ILE A 200 -6.98 -5.04 4.43
CA ILE A 200 -8.33 -5.31 3.97
C ILE A 200 -8.81 -4.11 3.16
N PHE A 201 -9.16 -4.36 1.92
CA PHE A 201 -9.79 -3.38 1.04
C PHE A 201 -11.32 -3.49 1.20
N PHE A 202 -12.01 -2.36 1.34
CA PHE A 202 -13.48 -2.35 1.43
C PHE A 202 -14.07 -2.65 0.05
N SER A 203 -14.61 -3.84 -0.14
CA SER A 203 -15.35 -4.22 -1.34
C SER A 203 -16.72 -3.56 -1.36
N GLU A 204 -17.40 -3.53 -0.21
CA GLU A 204 -18.70 -2.87 -0.07
C GLU A 204 -18.84 -2.24 1.32
N LEU A 205 -19.27 -0.98 1.36
CA LEU A 205 -19.69 -0.29 2.57
C LEU A 205 -21.10 0.24 2.38
N THR A 206 -21.92 0.16 3.41
CA THR A 206 -23.23 0.82 3.38
C THR A 206 -23.07 2.33 3.11
N PRO A 207 -24.00 2.98 2.40
CA PRO A 207 -23.91 4.42 2.11
C PRO A 207 -23.73 5.27 3.37
N THR A 208 -24.34 4.86 4.48
CA THR A 208 -24.23 5.51 5.78
C THR A 208 -22.81 5.33 6.36
N ALA A 209 -22.28 4.09 6.37
CA ALA A 209 -20.92 3.78 6.83
C ALA A 209 -19.87 4.57 6.05
N ARG A 210 -19.97 4.60 4.71
CA ARG A 210 -19.05 5.35 3.84
C ARG A 210 -19.06 6.85 4.17
N ARG A 211 -20.22 7.44 4.39
CA ARG A 211 -20.39 8.85 4.74
C ARG A 211 -19.80 9.17 6.11
N GLN A 212 -20.06 8.32 7.11
CA GLN A 212 -19.54 8.45 8.47
C GLN A 212 -18.01 8.32 8.51
N LEU A 213 -17.47 7.32 7.82
CA LEU A 213 -16.02 7.10 7.70
C LEU A 213 -15.33 8.32 7.09
N LYS A 214 -15.83 8.83 5.97
CA LYS A 214 -15.30 10.01 5.31
C LYS A 214 -15.32 11.26 6.19
N ALA A 215 -16.42 11.50 6.89
CA ALA A 215 -16.55 12.62 7.80
C ALA A 215 -15.57 12.51 8.98
N TRP A 216 -15.36 11.31 9.52
CA TRP A 216 -14.43 11.05 10.60
C TRP A 216 -12.97 11.26 10.18
N LEU A 217 -12.56 10.75 9.00
CA LEU A 217 -11.23 10.94 8.44
C LEU A 217 -10.93 12.42 8.19
N SER A 218 -11.86 13.15 7.59
CA SER A 218 -11.71 14.59 7.31
C SER A 218 -11.52 15.46 8.56
N LYS A 219 -12.15 15.09 9.68
CA LYS A 219 -11.96 15.80 10.97
C LYS A 219 -10.54 15.59 11.52
N ARG A 220 -9.99 14.39 11.39
CA ARG A 220 -8.65 14.05 11.88
C ARG A 220 -7.54 14.67 11.05
N ASP A 221 -7.71 14.77 9.73
CA ASP A 221 -6.75 15.46 8.86
C ASP A 221 -6.63 16.93 9.22
N LYS A 222 -7.75 17.62 9.46
CA LYS A 222 -7.76 19.03 9.91
C LYS A 222 -7.07 19.22 11.26
N SER A 223 -7.20 18.26 12.17
CA SER A 223 -6.55 18.34 13.49
C SER A 223 -5.03 18.15 13.43
N LYS A 224 -4.51 17.35 12.50
CA LYS A 224 -3.08 17.19 12.25
C LYS A 224 -2.46 18.45 11.64
N THR A 225 -3.12 19.06 10.67
CA THR A 225 -2.65 20.28 10.01
C THR A 225 -2.56 21.45 11.01
N ARG A 226 -3.50 21.56 11.94
CA ARG A 226 -3.44 22.58 13.01
C ARG A 226 -2.29 22.35 14.00
N ARG A 227 -1.97 21.11 14.35
CA ARG A 227 -0.86 20.78 15.25
C ARG A 227 0.51 21.03 14.61
N SER A 228 0.69 20.70 13.33
CA SER A 228 1.94 20.98 12.61
C SER A 228 2.16 22.48 12.37
N GLY A 229 1.10 23.27 12.16
CA GLY A 229 1.18 24.72 12.03
C GLY A 229 1.57 25.44 13.34
N LEU A 230 1.15 24.92 14.49
CA LEU A 230 1.52 25.48 15.81
C LEU A 230 2.98 25.13 16.19
N ALA A 231 3.50 23.98 15.79
CA ALA A 231 4.89 23.60 16.03
C ALA A 231 5.88 24.42 15.19
N ALA A 232 5.50 24.78 13.95
CA ALA A 232 6.33 25.61 13.06
C ALA A 232 6.35 27.10 13.47
N GLY A 233 5.33 27.58 14.21
CA GLY A 233 5.27 28.96 14.72
C GLY A 233 6.11 29.20 15.97
N SER A 234 6.39 28.16 16.77
CA SER A 234 7.16 28.28 18.01
C SER A 234 8.67 28.35 17.81
N THR A 235 9.19 27.93 16.67
CA THR A 235 10.64 27.93 16.39
C THR A 235 11.12 29.24 15.79
N LYS A 236 10.22 30.14 15.35
CA LYS A 236 10.58 31.48 14.83
C LYS A 236 10.65 32.59 15.89
N ALA A 237 10.15 32.33 17.09
CA ALA A 237 10.14 33.35 18.17
C ALA A 237 11.39 33.33 19.08
N HIS A 238 12.32 32.38 18.91
CA HIS A 238 13.52 32.26 19.76
C HIS A 238 14.83 32.67 19.08
N ALA A 239 14.80 33.17 17.84
CA ALA A 239 16.00 33.59 17.10
C ALA A 239 16.18 35.11 16.97
N ALA A 240 15.39 35.93 17.68
CA ALA A 240 15.39 37.38 17.52
C ALA A 240 15.82 38.18 18.77
N VAL A 241 16.45 37.57 19.78
CA VAL A 241 16.94 38.28 20.97
C VAL A 241 18.35 37.81 21.35
N VAL A 242 19.33 37.94 20.47
CA VAL A 242 20.76 38.06 20.84
C VAL A 242 21.47 38.77 19.69
N THR A 243 21.35 40.12 19.59
CA THR A 243 22.36 40.97 18.96
C THR A 243 22.05 42.43 19.31
N SER A 244 22.36 42.84 20.54
CA SER A 244 22.71 44.24 20.83
C SER A 244 23.30 44.34 22.21
N ALA A 245 24.61 44.19 22.35
CA ALA A 245 25.47 44.77 23.37
C ALA A 245 26.92 44.46 22.98
N HIS A 246 27.56 45.32 22.22
CA HIS A 246 28.85 45.98 22.50
C HIS A 246 29.21 46.86 21.34
#